data_eb63555508d47d0771d342a8e7711d05
#
_entry.id   eb63555508d47d0771d342a8e7711d05
#
_cell.length_a   1.000
_cell.length_b   1.000
_cell.length_c   1.000
_cell.angle_alpha   90.00
_cell.angle_beta   90.00
_cell.angle_gamma   90.00
#
_symmetry.space_group_name_H-M   'P 1'
#
loop_
_entity.id
_entity.type
_entity.pdbx_description
1 polymer ?
#
loop_
_entity_poly.entity_id
_entity_poly.type
_entity_poly.pdbx_seq_one_letter_code
_entity_poly.pdbx_strand_id
1 'polypeptide(L)'
;ILPYLNKLNLLTTFNENTRYINEQLSFINEWDNINTVYKANKRDNRYLIPKPYYKEVTQSYDNIIIMQFLDGINLDELKNEDKDKFCEIVSKFGIKSIFFNGFVHGDLHQGNCKFIVNNIENYDGDEDSDSDNDNIVPPREQLILYDFGILCRVNKKEQSDMYNFLQAAFNGQYKESAMYTLNITQPHEIRDNLSISDKSQLLDDLEYWVTQCVGERKIVGPNDIHELSTLLWKYNLSVSDWFCKIIFSFAVHESMAKALSVNKTFLEYSSDMIKESQELFGSNSF
;
A
#
# COMPACT_ATOMS: atom_id res chain seq x y z
N ILE A 1 37.08 6.82 4.21
CA ILE A 1 36.07 5.90 3.61
C ILE A 1 35.21 5.28 4.72
N LEU A 2 35.78 4.70 5.79
CA LEU A 2 35.04 4.08 6.90
C LEU A 2 34.02 5.00 7.64
N PRO A 3 34.35 6.29 7.96
CA PRO A 3 33.38 7.18 8.60
C PRO A 3 32.16 7.51 7.71
N TYR A 4 32.34 7.46 6.40
CA TYR A 4 31.25 7.68 5.41
C TYR A 4 30.30 6.48 5.33
N LEU A 5 30.84 5.27 5.42
CA LEU A 5 30.05 4.03 5.36
C LEU A 5 29.16 3.88 6.62
N ASN A 6 29.67 4.30 7.79
CA ASN A 6 28.85 4.35 9.02
C ASN A 6 27.74 5.42 8.94
N LYS A 7 27.96 6.54 8.23
CA LYS A 7 26.94 7.57 8.00
C LYS A 7 25.82 7.13 7.05
N LEU A 8 26.11 6.23 6.12
CA LEU A 8 25.12 5.69 5.19
C LEU A 8 24.24 4.58 5.78
N ASN A 9 24.46 4.23 7.07
CA ASN A 9 23.73 3.17 7.75
C ASN A 9 23.69 1.84 6.97
N LEU A 10 24.74 1.60 6.14
CA LEU A 10 24.78 0.48 5.19
C LEU A 10 24.66 -0.87 5.89
N LEU A 11 25.17 -1.00 7.11
CA LEU A 11 25.05 -2.23 7.86
C LEU A 11 23.60 -2.50 8.28
N THR A 12 22.90 -1.47 8.73
CA THR A 12 21.46 -1.57 9.07
C THR A 12 20.65 -1.89 7.81
N THR A 13 20.87 -1.16 6.73
CA THR A 13 20.22 -1.40 5.43
C THR A 13 20.51 -2.81 4.90
N PHE A 14 21.77 -3.28 5.01
CA PHE A 14 22.13 -4.64 4.60
C PHE A 14 21.43 -5.70 5.47
N ASN A 15 21.42 -5.52 6.78
CA ASN A 15 20.77 -6.46 7.71
C ASN A 15 19.24 -6.49 7.48
N GLU A 16 18.63 -5.34 7.25
CA GLU A 16 17.21 -5.26 6.92
C GLU A 16 16.89 -5.93 5.59
N ASN A 17 17.66 -5.65 4.53
CA ASN A 17 17.49 -6.31 3.25
C ASN A 17 17.68 -7.83 3.37
N THR A 18 18.65 -8.29 4.16
CA THR A 18 18.86 -9.72 4.42
C THR A 18 17.66 -10.32 5.16
N ARG A 19 17.09 -9.60 6.13
CA ARG A 19 15.87 -10.02 6.82
C ARG A 19 14.70 -10.14 5.85
N TYR A 20 14.48 -9.12 5.00
CA TYR A 20 13.40 -9.15 4.00
C TYR A 20 13.55 -10.32 3.01
N ILE A 21 14.76 -10.58 2.53
CA ILE A 21 15.03 -11.74 1.66
C ILE A 21 14.69 -13.05 2.40
N ASN A 22 15.11 -13.18 3.64
CA ASN A 22 14.80 -14.38 4.44
C ASN A 22 13.30 -14.53 4.74
N GLU A 23 12.59 -13.42 4.97
CA GLU A 23 11.13 -13.43 5.14
C GLU A 23 10.42 -13.87 3.85
N GLN A 24 10.90 -13.43 2.67
CA GLN A 24 10.38 -13.86 1.37
C GLN A 24 10.64 -15.33 1.06
N LEU A 25 11.70 -15.91 1.59
CA LEU A 25 12.01 -17.34 1.41
C LEU A 25 11.20 -18.25 2.33
N SER A 26 10.41 -17.71 3.25
CA SER A 26 9.61 -18.47 4.21
C SER A 26 8.17 -18.65 3.70
N PHE A 27 7.88 -19.81 3.14
CA PHE A 27 6.52 -20.14 2.69
C PHE A 27 5.49 -20.19 3.82
N ILE A 28 5.91 -20.41 5.04
CA ILE A 28 5.00 -20.34 6.19
C ILE A 28 4.57 -18.90 6.47
N ASN A 29 5.48 -17.91 6.32
CA ASN A 29 5.15 -16.52 6.43
C ASN A 29 4.21 -16.10 5.29
N GLU A 30 4.48 -16.53 4.08
CA GLU A 30 3.63 -16.28 2.92
C GLU A 30 2.23 -16.89 3.11
N TRP A 31 2.14 -18.14 3.62
CA TRP A 31 0.86 -18.75 3.96
C TRP A 31 0.06 -17.89 4.96
N ASP A 32 0.71 -17.42 6.02
CA ASP A 32 0.08 -16.57 7.04
C ASP A 32 -0.34 -15.20 6.48
N ASN A 33 0.44 -14.64 5.56
CA ASN A 33 0.12 -13.41 4.85
C ASN A 33 -1.10 -13.60 3.94
N ILE A 34 -1.12 -14.63 3.09
CA ILE A 34 -2.27 -14.98 2.23
C ILE A 34 -3.54 -15.12 3.08
N ASN A 35 -3.47 -15.89 4.17
CA ASN A 35 -4.60 -16.11 5.06
C ASN A 35 -5.11 -14.81 5.72
N THR A 36 -4.18 -13.90 6.04
CA THR A 36 -4.52 -12.58 6.60
C THR A 36 -5.30 -11.75 5.58
N VAL A 37 -4.77 -11.64 4.35
CA VAL A 37 -5.39 -10.85 3.27
C VAL A 37 -6.71 -11.47 2.83
N TYR A 38 -6.78 -12.80 2.72
CA TYR A 38 -8.02 -13.54 2.44
C TYR A 38 -9.11 -13.20 3.45
N LYS A 39 -8.82 -13.30 4.76
CA LYS A 39 -9.79 -12.99 5.82
C LYS A 39 -10.24 -11.53 5.80
N ALA A 40 -9.32 -10.61 5.54
CA ALA A 40 -9.62 -9.18 5.49
C ALA A 40 -10.53 -8.80 4.30
N ASN A 41 -10.46 -9.54 3.19
CA ASN A 41 -11.23 -9.24 1.98
C ASN A 41 -12.39 -10.21 1.72
N LYS A 42 -12.63 -11.21 2.58
CA LYS A 42 -13.64 -12.26 2.41
C LYS A 42 -15.06 -11.75 2.09
N ARG A 43 -15.40 -10.54 2.53
CA ARG A 43 -16.73 -9.94 2.33
C ARG A 43 -16.78 -8.96 1.15
N ASP A 44 -15.69 -8.76 0.46
CA ASP A 44 -15.59 -7.81 -0.66
C ASP A 44 -15.33 -8.58 -1.95
N ASN A 45 -16.40 -8.90 -2.65
CA ASN A 45 -16.35 -9.74 -3.86
C ASN A 45 -15.57 -9.12 -5.04
N ARG A 46 -15.10 -7.87 -4.91
CA ARG A 46 -14.22 -7.25 -5.92
C ARG A 46 -12.80 -7.79 -5.85
N TYR A 47 -12.38 -8.33 -4.69
CA TYR A 47 -11.02 -8.83 -4.45
C TYR A 47 -11.06 -10.32 -4.17
N LEU A 48 -10.52 -11.09 -5.06
CA LEU A 48 -10.40 -12.54 -4.93
C LEU A 48 -8.98 -12.90 -4.50
N ILE A 49 -8.88 -13.41 -3.30
CA ILE A 49 -7.61 -13.88 -2.73
C ILE A 49 -7.68 -15.40 -2.64
N PRO A 50 -6.73 -16.16 -3.21
CA PRO A 50 -6.73 -17.60 -3.08
C PRO A 50 -6.79 -18.04 -1.63
N LYS A 51 -7.78 -18.87 -1.27
CA LYS A 51 -7.84 -19.43 0.08
C LYS A 51 -6.69 -20.39 0.28
N PRO A 52 -5.82 -20.20 1.29
CA PRO A 52 -4.76 -21.15 1.58
C PRO A 52 -5.31 -22.34 2.38
N TYR A 53 -4.79 -23.52 2.10
CA TYR A 53 -5.17 -24.79 2.73
C TYR A 53 -3.97 -25.43 3.42
N TYR A 54 -4.23 -26.34 4.34
CA TYR A 54 -3.27 -27.29 4.92
C TYR A 54 -1.97 -26.63 5.41
N LYS A 55 -2.09 -25.72 6.37
CA LYS A 55 -0.93 -25.04 6.97
C LYS A 55 0.14 -26.02 7.46
N GLU A 56 -0.27 -27.16 7.97
CA GLU A 56 0.59 -28.23 8.48
C GLU A 56 1.51 -28.81 7.39
N VAL A 57 1.05 -28.85 6.13
CA VAL A 57 1.88 -29.27 4.99
C VAL A 57 2.98 -28.24 4.75
N THR A 58 2.65 -26.96 4.72
CA THR A 58 3.64 -25.89 4.58
C THR A 58 4.65 -25.91 5.74
N GLN A 59 4.19 -26.13 6.98
CA GLN A 59 5.06 -26.23 8.14
C GLN A 59 6.01 -27.43 8.09
N SER A 60 5.56 -28.54 7.49
CA SER A 60 6.35 -29.77 7.44
C SER A 60 7.40 -29.77 6.32
N TYR A 61 7.10 -29.13 5.20
CA TYR A 61 7.93 -29.16 3.99
C TYR A 61 8.61 -27.84 3.65
N ASP A 62 8.17 -26.70 4.25
CA ASP A 62 8.73 -25.33 4.14
C ASP A 62 8.97 -24.80 2.71
N ASN A 63 8.48 -25.49 1.69
CA ASN A 63 8.62 -25.14 0.28
C ASN A 63 7.35 -25.43 -0.55
N ILE A 64 6.22 -25.63 0.12
CA ILE A 64 4.94 -25.95 -0.53
C ILE A 64 3.83 -25.11 0.12
N ILE A 65 3.08 -24.37 -0.70
CA ILE A 65 1.82 -23.75 -0.32
C ILE A 65 0.72 -24.38 -1.17
N ILE A 66 -0.33 -24.88 -0.51
CA ILE A 66 -1.54 -25.37 -1.18
C ILE A 66 -2.60 -24.29 -1.04
N MET A 67 -3.14 -23.82 -2.16
CA MET A 67 -4.16 -22.78 -2.18
C MET A 67 -5.22 -23.05 -3.25
N GLN A 68 -6.34 -22.34 -3.13
CA GLN A 68 -7.40 -22.34 -4.13
C GLN A 68 -6.85 -21.90 -5.48
N PHE A 69 -7.21 -22.63 -6.53
CA PHE A 69 -6.98 -22.16 -7.89
C PHE A 69 -8.06 -21.14 -8.26
N LEU A 70 -7.65 -19.99 -8.74
CA LEU A 70 -8.51 -18.95 -9.29
C LEU A 70 -8.08 -18.69 -10.72
N ASP A 71 -9.01 -18.71 -11.66
CA ASP A 71 -8.71 -18.44 -13.06
C ASP A 71 -9.08 -17.01 -13.44
N GLY A 72 -8.31 -16.42 -14.34
CA GLY A 72 -8.51 -15.06 -14.82
C GLY A 72 -7.52 -14.71 -15.94
N ILE A 73 -7.77 -13.62 -16.65
CA ILE A 73 -6.94 -13.13 -17.73
C ILE A 73 -5.77 -12.26 -17.21
N ASN A 74 -4.70 -12.17 -17.98
CA ASN A 74 -3.56 -11.32 -17.69
C ASN A 74 -3.82 -9.88 -18.14
N LEU A 75 -2.97 -8.94 -17.75
CA LEU A 75 -3.11 -7.51 -18.09
C LEU A 75 -3.07 -7.26 -19.62
N ASP A 76 -2.26 -7.99 -20.34
CA ASP A 76 -2.11 -7.88 -21.81
C ASP A 76 -3.34 -8.40 -22.58
N GLU A 77 -4.12 -9.27 -21.95
CA GLU A 77 -5.38 -9.80 -22.50
C GLU A 77 -6.58 -8.90 -22.17
N LEU A 78 -6.41 -7.94 -21.24
CA LEU A 78 -7.47 -7.06 -20.77
C LEU A 78 -7.81 -6.01 -21.84
N LYS A 79 -9.11 -5.85 -22.14
CA LYS A 79 -9.58 -4.83 -23.08
C LYS A 79 -9.34 -3.43 -22.56
N ASN A 80 -9.05 -2.49 -23.45
CA ASN A 80 -8.80 -1.10 -23.07
C ASN A 80 -9.98 -0.44 -22.35
N GLU A 81 -11.22 -0.82 -22.70
CA GLU A 81 -12.44 -0.30 -22.07
C GLU A 81 -12.59 -0.66 -20.59
N ASP A 82 -11.96 -1.77 -20.16
CA ASP A 82 -12.03 -2.26 -18.79
C ASP A 82 -10.87 -1.75 -17.91
N LYS A 83 -9.78 -1.28 -18.53
CA LYS A 83 -8.54 -0.91 -17.83
C LYS A 83 -8.73 0.19 -16.80
N ASP A 84 -9.50 1.23 -17.10
CA ASP A 84 -9.75 2.34 -16.16
C ASP A 84 -10.47 1.85 -14.91
N LYS A 85 -11.40 0.91 -15.05
CA LYS A 85 -12.13 0.34 -13.93
C LYS A 85 -11.22 -0.53 -13.06
N PHE A 86 -10.34 -1.32 -13.66
CA PHE A 86 -9.36 -2.09 -12.91
C PHE A 86 -8.29 -1.21 -12.26
N CYS A 87 -7.92 -0.09 -12.86
CA CYS A 87 -7.07 0.93 -12.22
C CYS A 87 -7.69 1.44 -10.92
N GLU A 88 -9.00 1.75 -10.94
CA GLU A 88 -9.75 2.12 -9.75
C GLU A 88 -9.75 1.01 -8.68
N ILE A 89 -10.04 -0.24 -9.09
CA ILE A 89 -10.12 -1.39 -8.18
C ILE A 89 -8.77 -1.67 -7.50
N VAL A 90 -7.67 -1.68 -8.27
CA VAL A 90 -6.31 -1.86 -7.75
C VAL A 90 -5.93 -0.74 -6.78
N SER A 91 -6.22 0.50 -7.14
CA SER A 91 -5.93 1.66 -6.29
C SER A 91 -6.73 1.60 -4.98
N LYS A 92 -8.02 1.29 -5.06
CA LYS A 92 -8.88 1.11 -3.87
C LYS A 92 -8.43 -0.04 -2.99
N PHE A 93 -7.91 -1.14 -3.55
CA PHE A 93 -7.31 -2.22 -2.77
C PHE A 93 -6.13 -1.74 -1.94
N GLY A 94 -5.19 -1.03 -2.55
CA GLY A 94 -4.02 -0.50 -1.85
C GLY A 94 -4.39 0.43 -0.69
N ILE A 95 -5.29 1.37 -0.94
CA ILE A 95 -5.76 2.33 0.07
C ILE A 95 -6.48 1.62 1.21
N LYS A 96 -7.42 0.72 0.87
CA LYS A 96 -8.16 -0.08 1.85
C LYS A 96 -7.24 -0.94 2.71
N SER A 97 -6.23 -1.54 2.10
CA SER A 97 -5.26 -2.37 2.80
C SER A 97 -4.48 -1.58 3.85
N ILE A 98 -4.04 -0.39 3.53
CA ILE A 98 -3.30 0.48 4.46
C ILE A 98 -4.22 0.97 5.59
N PHE A 99 -5.29 1.67 5.25
CA PHE A 99 -6.06 2.44 6.23
C PHE A 99 -7.06 1.60 7.02
N PHE A 100 -7.61 0.53 6.45
CA PHE A 100 -8.62 -0.27 7.12
C PHE A 100 -8.08 -1.62 7.61
N ASN A 101 -7.24 -2.27 6.82
CA ASN A 101 -6.77 -3.62 7.12
C ASN A 101 -5.43 -3.65 7.86
N GLY A 102 -4.64 -2.56 7.84
CA GLY A 102 -3.36 -2.44 8.54
C GLY A 102 -2.25 -3.28 7.94
N PHE A 103 -2.23 -3.40 6.62
CA PHE A 103 -1.11 -4.01 5.90
C PHE A 103 -0.89 -3.35 4.54
N VAL A 104 0.30 -3.57 3.99
CA VAL A 104 0.74 -3.06 2.70
C VAL A 104 1.29 -4.21 1.88
N HIS A 105 0.80 -4.38 0.65
CA HIS A 105 1.40 -5.29 -0.32
C HIS A 105 2.68 -4.65 -0.88
N GLY A 106 3.83 -5.26 -0.58
CA GLY A 106 5.13 -4.69 -0.93
C GLY A 106 5.61 -5.00 -2.34
N ASP A 107 4.93 -5.89 -3.07
CA ASP A 107 5.34 -6.34 -4.42
C ASP A 107 4.14 -6.54 -5.36
N LEU A 108 3.25 -5.56 -5.44
CA LEU A 108 2.08 -5.62 -6.31
C LEU A 108 2.47 -5.23 -7.75
N HIS A 109 2.69 -6.22 -8.58
CA HIS A 109 2.96 -6.03 -10.02
C HIS A 109 2.04 -6.89 -10.89
N GLN A 110 2.04 -6.65 -12.19
CA GLN A 110 1.13 -7.33 -13.14
C GLN A 110 1.24 -8.87 -13.12
N GLY A 111 2.38 -9.43 -12.73
CA GLY A 111 2.57 -10.88 -12.62
C GLY A 111 1.88 -11.50 -11.39
N ASN A 112 1.54 -10.68 -10.38
CA ASN A 112 0.87 -11.09 -9.16
C ASN A 112 -0.63 -10.80 -9.17
N CYS A 113 -1.16 -10.39 -10.34
CA CYS A 113 -2.58 -10.06 -10.54
C CYS A 113 -3.16 -10.80 -11.71
N LYS A 114 -4.45 -11.15 -11.61
CA LYS A 114 -5.29 -11.51 -12.74
C LYS A 114 -6.63 -10.80 -12.67
N PHE A 115 -7.32 -10.76 -13.79
CA PHE A 115 -8.52 -9.97 -13.99
C PHE A 115 -9.68 -10.86 -14.44
N ILE A 116 -10.88 -10.62 -13.90
CA ILE A 116 -12.12 -11.27 -14.33
C ILE A 116 -13.10 -10.18 -14.76
N VAL A 117 -13.64 -10.33 -15.96
CA VAL A 117 -14.74 -9.52 -16.48
C VAL A 117 -15.95 -10.43 -16.65
N ASN A 118 -16.93 -10.34 -15.75
CA ASN A 118 -18.14 -11.16 -15.77
C ASN A 118 -19.17 -10.58 -16.74
N ASN A 119 -19.76 -11.44 -17.58
CA ASN A 119 -20.92 -11.09 -18.39
C ASN A 119 -22.19 -11.17 -17.53
N ILE A 120 -22.57 -10.05 -16.93
CA ILE A 120 -23.75 -9.99 -16.04
C ILE A 120 -25.06 -10.29 -16.79
N GLU A 121 -25.13 -10.05 -18.11
CA GLU A 121 -26.31 -10.28 -18.92
C GLU A 121 -26.73 -11.78 -19.03
N ASN A 122 -25.83 -12.71 -18.72
CA ASN A 122 -26.05 -14.15 -18.79
C ASN A 122 -25.98 -14.84 -17.43
N TYR A 123 -26.12 -14.09 -16.34
CA TYR A 123 -26.11 -14.69 -15.01
C TYR A 123 -27.47 -15.29 -14.70
N ASP A 124 -27.72 -16.48 -15.26
CA ASP A 124 -28.76 -17.39 -14.76
C ASP A 124 -28.21 -17.96 -13.44
N GLY A 125 -28.70 -17.48 -12.30
CA GLY A 125 -28.29 -17.99 -11.00
C GLY A 125 -28.44 -19.53 -10.99
N ASP A 126 -27.36 -20.25 -10.70
CA ASP A 126 -27.40 -21.69 -10.48
C ASP A 126 -28.37 -21.96 -9.34
N GLU A 127 -29.57 -22.48 -9.67
CA GLU A 127 -30.63 -22.83 -8.72
C GLU A 127 -30.24 -23.97 -7.77
N ASP A 128 -29.06 -24.58 -7.92
CA ASP A 128 -28.61 -25.78 -7.21
C ASP A 128 -27.59 -25.53 -6.08
N SER A 129 -27.35 -24.29 -5.62
CA SER A 129 -26.46 -24.10 -4.47
C SER A 129 -27.22 -24.11 -3.14
N ASP A 130 -27.24 -25.26 -2.48
CA ASP A 130 -27.65 -25.49 -1.07
C ASP A 130 -26.73 -24.73 -0.06
N SER A 131 -26.42 -23.47 -0.30
CA SER A 131 -25.69 -22.65 0.66
C SER A 131 -26.52 -21.40 0.99
N ASP A 132 -26.73 -21.17 2.28
CA ASP A 132 -27.35 -19.99 2.90
C ASP A 132 -26.66 -18.65 2.57
N ASN A 133 -26.05 -18.53 1.40
CA ASN A 133 -25.49 -17.28 0.89
C ASN A 133 -26.46 -16.72 -0.15
N ASP A 134 -27.10 -15.62 0.25
CA ASP A 134 -27.89 -14.76 -0.61
C ASP A 134 -27.36 -14.72 -2.04
N ASN A 135 -28.24 -14.70 -3.03
CA ASN A 135 -28.00 -14.56 -4.47
C ASN A 135 -27.26 -13.24 -4.78
N ILE A 136 -26.00 -13.13 -4.36
CA ILE A 136 -25.18 -11.95 -4.61
C ILE A 136 -24.58 -12.11 -6.00
N VAL A 137 -25.14 -11.38 -6.97
CA VAL A 137 -24.54 -11.27 -8.30
C VAL A 137 -23.09 -10.78 -8.15
N PRO A 138 -22.08 -11.51 -8.68
CA PRO A 138 -20.71 -11.06 -8.60
C PRO A 138 -20.56 -9.73 -9.34
N PRO A 139 -19.69 -8.82 -8.90
CA PRO A 139 -19.41 -7.60 -9.63
C PRO A 139 -18.86 -7.94 -11.02
N ARG A 140 -19.12 -7.05 -12.00
CA ARG A 140 -18.64 -7.25 -13.36
C ARG A 140 -17.12 -7.41 -13.42
N GLU A 141 -16.41 -6.59 -12.65
CA GLU A 141 -14.95 -6.62 -12.58
C GLU A 141 -14.50 -7.16 -11.23
N GLN A 142 -13.61 -8.18 -11.26
CA GLN A 142 -12.98 -8.73 -10.07
C GLN A 142 -11.47 -8.83 -10.27
N LEU A 143 -10.73 -8.44 -9.24
CA LEU A 143 -9.27 -8.51 -9.19
C LEU A 143 -8.85 -9.73 -8.38
N ILE A 144 -8.07 -10.61 -8.99
CA ILE A 144 -7.40 -11.70 -8.30
C ILE A 144 -5.99 -11.24 -7.92
N LEU A 145 -5.60 -11.48 -6.68
CA LEU A 145 -4.29 -11.14 -6.15
C LEU A 145 -3.61 -12.39 -5.63
N TYR A 146 -2.40 -12.63 -6.11
CA TYR A 146 -1.52 -13.71 -5.68
C TYR A 146 -0.27 -13.14 -5.03
N ASP A 147 0.57 -14.05 -4.48
CA ASP A 147 1.89 -13.74 -3.94
C ASP A 147 1.88 -12.63 -2.88
N PHE A 148 1.85 -13.04 -1.64
CA PHE A 148 1.95 -12.17 -0.48
C PHE A 148 3.23 -12.40 0.31
N GLY A 149 4.31 -12.79 -0.37
CA GLY A 149 5.63 -12.99 0.22
C GLY A 149 6.14 -11.73 0.93
N ILE A 150 5.80 -10.54 0.40
CA ILE A 150 6.09 -9.26 1.05
C ILE A 150 4.79 -8.61 1.51
N LEU A 151 4.48 -8.75 2.80
CA LEU A 151 3.38 -8.06 3.45
C LEU A 151 3.88 -7.25 4.64
N CYS A 152 3.91 -5.93 4.52
CA CYS A 152 4.30 -5.05 5.61
C CYS A 152 3.09 -4.77 6.51
N ARG A 153 3.25 -4.95 7.83
CA ARG A 153 2.23 -4.62 8.83
C ARG A 153 2.30 -3.14 9.18
N VAL A 154 1.14 -2.52 9.34
CA VAL A 154 0.97 -1.12 9.74
C VAL A 154 0.06 -1.10 10.96
N ASN A 155 0.56 -0.59 12.08
CA ASN A 155 -0.23 -0.51 13.31
C ASN A 155 -1.21 0.67 13.28
N LYS A 156 -2.11 0.73 14.26
CA LYS A 156 -3.17 1.76 14.30
C LYS A 156 -2.64 3.19 14.39
N LYS A 157 -1.54 3.39 15.10
CA LYS A 157 -0.91 4.72 15.19
C LYS A 157 -0.34 5.14 13.84
N GLU A 158 0.39 4.24 13.18
CA GLU A 158 0.97 4.46 11.85
C GLU A 158 -0.10 4.72 10.79
N GLN A 159 -1.23 3.98 10.84
CA GLN A 159 -2.41 4.22 10.00
C GLN A 159 -2.95 5.64 10.21
N SER A 160 -3.13 6.05 11.46
CA SER A 160 -3.62 7.38 11.82
C SER A 160 -2.65 8.48 11.38
N ASP A 161 -1.36 8.31 11.63
CA ASP A 161 -0.33 9.28 11.25
C ASP A 161 -0.30 9.49 9.72
N MET A 162 -0.36 8.39 8.94
CA MET A 162 -0.41 8.46 7.47
C MET A 162 -1.72 9.08 6.97
N TYR A 163 -2.84 8.72 7.58
CA TYR A 163 -4.14 9.29 7.24
C TYR A 163 -4.14 10.80 7.43
N ASN A 164 -3.72 11.28 8.60
CA ASN A 164 -3.65 12.71 8.91
C ASN A 164 -2.71 13.47 7.96
N PHE A 165 -1.55 12.87 7.65
CA PHE A 165 -0.61 13.42 6.66
C PHE A 165 -1.29 13.63 5.30
N LEU A 166 -1.92 12.60 4.74
CA LEU A 166 -2.58 12.68 3.43
C LEU A 166 -3.82 13.57 3.46
N GLN A 167 -4.62 13.47 4.51
CA GLN A 167 -5.82 14.32 4.68
C GLN A 167 -5.46 15.79 4.64
N ALA A 168 -4.47 16.21 5.43
CA ALA A 168 -4.00 17.60 5.44
C ALA A 168 -3.50 18.02 4.04
N ALA A 169 -2.69 17.19 3.39
CA ALA A 169 -2.17 17.46 2.06
C ALA A 169 -3.27 17.60 1.00
N PHE A 170 -4.25 16.70 0.97
CA PHE A 170 -5.35 16.74 0.01
C PHE A 170 -6.34 17.90 0.24
N ASN A 171 -6.39 18.41 1.46
CA ASN A 171 -7.15 19.62 1.80
C ASN A 171 -6.37 20.91 1.54
N GLY A 172 -5.15 20.83 0.98
CA GLY A 172 -4.30 22.00 0.74
C GLY A 172 -3.63 22.57 2.00
N GLN A 173 -3.70 21.86 3.11
CA GLN A 173 -3.10 22.23 4.41
C GLN A 173 -1.64 21.71 4.47
N TYR A 174 -0.81 22.15 3.51
CA TYR A 174 0.53 21.61 3.31
C TYR A 174 1.45 21.82 4.52
N LYS A 175 1.30 22.93 5.22
CA LYS A 175 2.05 23.19 6.46
C LYS A 175 1.70 22.19 7.57
N GLU A 176 0.42 21.88 7.71
CA GLU A 176 -0.03 20.87 8.68
C GLU A 176 0.49 19.48 8.29
N SER A 177 0.42 19.12 7.01
CA SER A 177 1.00 17.90 6.49
C SER A 177 2.52 17.81 6.72
N ALA A 178 3.24 18.93 6.56
CA ALA A 178 4.66 19.02 6.90
C ALA A 178 4.94 18.75 8.40
N MET A 179 4.07 19.21 9.28
CA MET A 179 4.18 18.93 10.73
C MET A 179 3.99 17.43 11.01
N TYR A 180 3.05 16.76 10.34
CA TYR A 180 2.94 15.30 10.44
C TYR A 180 4.20 14.60 9.92
N THR A 181 4.75 15.06 8.80
CA THR A 181 6.01 14.54 8.26
C THR A 181 7.17 14.70 9.25
N LEU A 182 7.28 15.86 9.89
CA LEU A 182 8.30 16.08 10.94
C LEU A 182 8.12 15.10 12.10
N ASN A 183 6.89 14.84 12.53
CA ASN A 183 6.61 13.95 13.67
C ASN A 183 7.02 12.49 13.41
N ILE A 184 7.05 12.04 12.17
CA ILE A 184 7.47 10.68 11.79
C ILE A 184 8.98 10.56 11.56
N THR A 185 9.77 11.62 11.69
CA THR A 185 11.23 11.58 11.52
C THR A 185 11.95 10.99 12.73
N GLN A 186 13.11 10.41 12.48
CA GLN A 186 14.00 9.77 13.47
C GLN A 186 15.44 10.27 13.31
N PRO A 187 16.31 10.22 14.36
CA PRO A 187 15.95 9.85 15.75
C PRO A 187 15.21 10.99 16.47
N HIS A 188 14.27 10.62 17.33
CA HIS A 188 13.43 11.59 18.04
C HIS A 188 14.26 12.58 18.88
N GLU A 189 15.34 12.12 19.53
CA GLU A 189 16.22 12.97 20.34
C GLU A 189 16.83 14.11 19.50
N ILE A 190 17.26 13.85 18.27
CA ILE A 190 17.81 14.90 17.39
C ILE A 190 16.69 15.85 16.96
N ARG A 191 15.55 15.33 16.52
CA ARG A 191 14.39 16.12 16.09
C ARG A 191 13.92 17.07 17.17
N ASP A 192 13.76 16.57 18.40
CA ASP A 192 13.19 17.32 19.51
C ASP A 192 14.16 18.40 20.02
N ASN A 193 15.48 18.23 19.83
CA ASN A 193 16.54 19.16 20.19
C ASN A 193 17.01 20.08 19.05
N LEU A 194 16.35 20.08 17.89
CA LEU A 194 16.64 21.06 16.85
C LEU A 194 16.48 22.49 17.37
N SER A 195 17.35 23.40 16.93
CA SER A 195 17.18 24.82 17.19
C SER A 195 15.86 25.35 16.62
N ILE A 196 15.31 26.42 17.16
CA ILE A 196 14.07 27.03 16.67
C ILE A 196 14.22 27.41 15.20
N SER A 197 15.38 27.93 14.80
CA SER A 197 15.69 28.30 13.41
C SER A 197 15.71 27.09 12.50
N ASP A 198 16.42 26.01 12.90
CA ASP A 198 16.51 24.78 12.08
C ASP A 198 15.17 24.09 11.94
N LYS A 199 14.38 24.06 13.02
CA LYS A 199 13.04 23.49 13.00
C LYS A 199 12.09 24.26 12.07
N SER A 200 12.17 25.61 12.08
CA SER A 200 11.38 26.44 11.16
C SER A 200 11.78 26.20 9.71
N GLN A 201 13.09 26.20 9.41
CA GLN A 201 13.59 25.96 8.07
C GLN A 201 13.23 24.55 7.57
N LEU A 202 13.36 23.54 8.43
CA LEU A 202 12.97 22.17 8.08
C LEU A 202 11.49 22.07 7.77
N LEU A 203 10.62 22.75 8.53
CA LEU A 203 9.19 22.76 8.26
C LEU A 203 8.86 23.43 6.92
N ASP A 204 9.52 24.53 6.59
CA ASP A 204 9.34 25.22 5.30
C ASP A 204 9.79 24.31 4.14
N ASP A 205 10.92 23.64 4.29
CA ASP A 205 11.44 22.69 3.30
C ASP A 205 10.50 21.48 3.12
N LEU A 206 9.92 20.95 4.22
CA LEU A 206 8.95 19.86 4.19
C LEU A 206 7.62 20.30 3.57
N GLU A 207 7.14 21.49 3.89
CA GLU A 207 5.93 22.08 3.28
C GLU A 207 6.10 22.17 1.75
N TYR A 208 7.24 22.66 1.30
CA TYR A 208 7.56 22.70 -0.12
C TYR A 208 7.54 21.30 -0.75
N TRP A 209 8.21 20.33 -0.11
CA TRP A 209 8.22 18.95 -0.60
C TRP A 209 6.81 18.35 -0.72
N VAL A 210 5.97 18.49 0.31
CA VAL A 210 4.58 18.01 0.28
C VAL A 210 3.79 18.68 -0.84
N THR A 211 3.94 20.01 -1.00
CA THR A 211 3.26 20.78 -2.05
C THR A 211 3.60 20.24 -3.42
N GLN A 212 4.87 19.98 -3.68
CA GLN A 212 5.33 19.47 -4.98
C GLN A 212 4.86 18.05 -5.25
N CYS A 213 4.97 17.15 -4.28
CA CYS A 213 4.66 15.73 -4.49
C CYS A 213 3.15 15.47 -4.49
N VAL A 214 2.47 15.87 -3.42
CA VAL A 214 1.07 15.51 -3.20
C VAL A 214 0.13 16.59 -3.77
N GLY A 215 0.50 17.86 -3.61
CA GLY A 215 -0.34 18.97 -4.07
C GLY A 215 -0.36 19.12 -5.59
N GLU A 216 0.80 19.29 -6.21
CA GLU A 216 0.90 19.62 -7.64
C GLU A 216 0.94 18.37 -8.52
N ARG A 217 1.92 17.48 -8.30
CA ARG A 217 2.12 16.30 -9.16
C ARG A 217 1.17 15.14 -8.87
N LYS A 218 0.67 15.07 -7.64
CA LYS A 218 -0.17 13.96 -7.14
C LYS A 218 0.43 12.58 -7.39
N ILE A 219 1.74 12.51 -7.27
CA ILE A 219 2.55 11.31 -7.46
C ILE A 219 3.67 11.35 -6.41
N VAL A 220 3.89 10.22 -5.75
CA VAL A 220 5.08 9.99 -4.91
C VAL A 220 5.84 8.81 -5.48
N GLY A 221 7.06 9.08 -5.92
CA GLY A 221 7.93 8.09 -6.54
C GLY A 221 9.29 8.00 -5.85
N PRO A 222 10.21 7.15 -6.36
CA PRO A 222 11.54 6.97 -5.78
C PRO A 222 12.35 8.26 -5.67
N ASN A 223 12.21 9.18 -6.64
CA ASN A 223 12.91 10.47 -6.62
C ASN A 223 12.44 11.34 -5.45
N ASP A 224 11.15 11.34 -5.15
CA ASP A 224 10.58 12.11 -4.05
C ASP A 224 11.04 11.60 -2.69
N ILE A 225 11.18 10.27 -2.55
CA ILE A 225 11.74 9.65 -1.36
C ILE A 225 13.22 10.03 -1.20
N HIS A 226 13.97 10.07 -2.30
CA HIS A 226 15.37 10.48 -2.29
C HIS A 226 15.52 11.96 -1.91
N GLU A 227 14.68 12.84 -2.45
CA GLU A 227 14.64 14.27 -2.08
C GLU A 227 14.35 14.46 -0.59
N LEU A 228 13.30 13.80 -0.08
CA LEU A 228 12.95 13.83 1.34
C LEU A 228 14.12 13.34 2.21
N SER A 229 14.73 12.22 1.84
CA SER A 229 15.88 11.68 2.58
C SER A 229 17.07 12.63 2.58
N THR A 230 17.35 13.28 1.45
CA THR A 230 18.45 14.26 1.31
C THR A 230 18.17 15.52 2.15
N LEU A 231 16.92 15.97 2.18
CA LEU A 231 16.48 17.11 2.99
C LEU A 231 16.67 16.82 4.47
N LEU A 232 16.17 15.68 4.95
CA LEU A 232 16.26 15.29 6.36
C LEU A 232 17.70 15.06 6.82
N TRP A 233 18.54 14.55 5.93
CA TRP A 233 19.95 14.27 6.25
C TRP A 233 20.76 15.53 6.61
N LYS A 234 20.41 16.71 6.10
CA LYS A 234 21.03 17.99 6.51
C LYS A 234 20.92 18.22 8.01
N TYR A 235 19.89 17.67 8.64
CA TYR A 235 19.58 17.80 10.07
C TYR A 235 19.92 16.54 10.87
N ASN A 236 20.66 15.58 10.27
CA ASN A 236 20.91 14.24 10.83
C ASN A 236 19.62 13.48 11.19
N LEU A 237 18.56 13.69 10.43
CA LEU A 237 17.29 13.01 10.54
C LEU A 237 17.08 12.04 9.37
N SER A 238 16.22 11.07 9.57
CA SER A 238 15.69 10.16 8.55
C SER A 238 14.19 9.98 8.75
N VAL A 239 13.48 9.49 7.75
CA VAL A 239 12.10 9.03 7.91
C VAL A 239 12.08 7.71 8.65
N SER A 240 10.97 7.42 9.34
CA SER A 240 10.76 6.12 9.99
C SER A 240 10.60 5.00 8.96
N ASP A 241 11.02 3.79 9.32
CA ASP A 241 10.97 2.63 8.43
C ASP A 241 9.56 2.30 7.94
N TRP A 242 8.57 2.41 8.82
CA TRP A 242 7.18 2.15 8.46
C TRP A 242 6.66 3.13 7.40
N PHE A 243 7.05 4.41 7.50
CA PHE A 243 6.68 5.42 6.52
C PHE A 243 7.32 5.13 5.16
N CYS A 244 8.61 4.77 5.14
CA CYS A 244 9.30 4.34 3.92
C CYS A 244 8.58 3.16 3.26
N LYS A 245 8.13 2.17 4.03
CA LYS A 245 7.40 1.00 3.51
C LYS A 245 6.08 1.40 2.85
N ILE A 246 5.30 2.29 3.48
CA ILE A 246 4.04 2.78 2.90
C ILE A 246 4.29 3.59 1.63
N ILE A 247 5.24 4.52 1.64
CA ILE A 247 5.57 5.34 0.46
C ILE A 247 6.11 4.48 -0.67
N PHE A 248 6.95 3.49 -0.37
CA PHE A 248 7.41 2.53 -1.37
C PHE A 248 6.24 1.75 -1.99
N SER A 249 5.30 1.31 -1.17
CA SER A 249 4.08 0.67 -1.67
C SER A 249 3.25 1.61 -2.54
N PHE A 250 3.17 2.89 -2.22
CA PHE A 250 2.51 3.86 -3.11
C PHE A 250 3.15 3.88 -4.49
N ALA A 251 4.49 3.86 -4.56
CA ALA A 251 5.20 3.80 -5.84
C ALA A 251 4.89 2.51 -6.62
N VAL A 252 4.77 1.37 -5.92
CA VAL A 252 4.39 0.09 -6.53
C VAL A 252 2.96 0.14 -7.07
N HIS A 253 2.01 0.64 -6.28
CA HIS A 253 0.61 0.79 -6.70
C HIS A 253 0.47 1.81 -7.84
N GLU A 254 1.23 2.91 -7.81
CA GLU A 254 1.27 3.90 -8.90
C GLU A 254 1.80 3.27 -10.20
N SER A 255 2.82 2.42 -10.11
CA SER A 255 3.34 1.70 -11.28
C SER A 255 2.29 0.77 -11.88
N MET A 256 1.55 0.05 -11.04
CA MET A 256 0.46 -0.82 -11.48
C MET A 256 -0.72 -0.03 -12.04
N ALA A 257 -1.10 1.08 -11.39
CA ALA A 257 -2.14 1.98 -11.88
C ALA A 257 -1.81 2.53 -13.28
N LYS A 258 -0.57 2.96 -13.50
CA LYS A 258 -0.10 3.44 -14.81
C LYS A 258 -0.08 2.37 -15.89
N ALA A 259 0.20 1.12 -15.54
CA ALA A 259 0.13 -0.01 -16.48
C ALA A 259 -1.31 -0.31 -16.93
N LEU A 260 -2.29 0.00 -16.09
CA LEU A 260 -3.72 -0.15 -16.38
C LEU A 260 -4.28 1.09 -17.11
N SER A 261 -4.00 2.29 -16.59
CA SER A 261 -4.54 3.54 -17.15
C SER A 261 -3.62 4.72 -16.86
N VAL A 262 -3.63 5.71 -17.74
CA VAL A 262 -2.91 6.98 -17.56
C VAL A 262 -3.84 8.12 -17.14
N ASN A 263 -5.13 7.85 -16.97
CA ASN A 263 -6.15 8.89 -16.76
C ASN A 263 -6.15 9.45 -15.34
N LYS A 264 -5.75 8.63 -14.34
CA LYS A 264 -5.80 9.00 -12.93
C LYS A 264 -4.69 8.30 -12.14
N THR A 265 -4.03 9.04 -11.25
CA THR A 265 -2.96 8.51 -10.41
C THR A 265 -3.50 7.74 -9.20
N PHE A 266 -2.67 6.91 -8.60
CA PHE A 266 -2.99 6.22 -7.34
C PHE A 266 -3.34 7.24 -6.23
N LEU A 267 -2.62 8.35 -6.13
CA LEU A 267 -2.90 9.40 -5.14
C LEU A 267 -4.21 10.13 -5.41
N GLU A 268 -4.64 10.29 -6.66
CA GLU A 268 -5.95 10.88 -6.98
C GLU A 268 -7.10 9.97 -6.51
N TYR A 269 -6.98 8.65 -6.72
CA TYR A 269 -7.93 7.68 -6.14
C TYR A 269 -7.89 7.69 -4.61
N SER A 270 -6.70 7.85 -4.02
CA SER A 270 -6.54 7.97 -2.55
C SER A 270 -7.25 9.20 -2.00
N SER A 271 -7.12 10.34 -2.69
CA SER A 271 -7.80 11.59 -2.32
C SER A 271 -9.31 11.42 -2.29
N ASP A 272 -9.87 10.80 -3.34
CA ASP A 272 -11.31 10.59 -3.42
C ASP A 272 -11.81 9.67 -2.30
N MET A 273 -11.13 8.55 -2.06
CA MET A 273 -11.53 7.63 -0.99
C MET A 273 -11.42 8.25 0.41
N ILE A 274 -10.41 9.07 0.66
CA ILE A 274 -10.26 9.77 1.94
C ILE A 274 -11.40 10.78 2.13
N LYS A 275 -11.77 11.51 1.08
CA LYS A 275 -12.92 12.44 1.11
C LYS A 275 -14.25 11.71 1.33
N GLU A 276 -14.51 10.62 0.59
CA GLU A 276 -15.69 9.78 0.76
C GLU A 276 -15.79 9.22 2.20
N SER A 277 -14.66 8.80 2.79
CA SER A 277 -14.64 8.28 4.16
C SER A 277 -14.95 9.35 5.19
N GLN A 278 -14.55 10.60 4.97
CA GLN A 278 -14.88 11.74 5.85
C GLN A 278 -16.38 12.07 5.83
N GLU A 279 -17.01 12.02 4.66
CA GLU A 279 -18.44 12.26 4.52
C GLU A 279 -19.27 11.18 5.23
N LEU A 280 -18.81 9.91 5.20
CA LEU A 280 -19.51 8.78 5.77
C LEU A 280 -19.33 8.64 7.29
N PHE A 281 -18.16 8.96 7.83
CA PHE A 281 -17.80 8.66 9.22
C PHE A 281 -17.53 9.89 10.09
N GLY A 282 -17.49 11.09 9.51
CA GLY A 282 -17.12 12.32 10.22
C GLY A 282 -15.63 12.38 10.60
N SER A 283 -15.15 13.55 10.98
CA SER A 283 -13.73 13.82 11.23
C SER A 283 -13.11 13.15 12.48
N ASN A 284 -13.84 12.29 13.20
CA ASN A 284 -13.43 11.73 14.50
C ASN A 284 -13.34 10.19 14.54
N SER A 285 -13.34 9.47 13.42
CA SER A 285 -13.46 8.01 13.42
C SER A 285 -12.21 7.20 13.07
N PHE A 286 -11.01 7.81 13.21
CA PHE A 286 -9.72 7.10 13.05
C PHE A 286 -8.80 7.30 14.25
#